data_de5700bb5965722bf41ee800062d606d
#
_entry.id   de5700bb5965722bf41ee800062d606d
#
_cell.length_a   1.000
_cell.length_b   1.000
_cell.length_c   1.000
_cell.angle_alpha   90.00
_cell.angle_beta   90.00
_cell.angle_gamma   90.00
#
_symmetry.space_group_name_H-M   'P 1'
#
loop_
_entity.id
_entity.type
_entity.pdbx_description
1 polymer ?
#
loop_
_entity_poly.entity_id
_entity_poly.type
_entity_poly.pdbx_seq_one_letter_code
_entity_poly.pdbx_strand_id
1 'polypeptide(L)'
;MLAQDAVNPGDTAWVLVCAGLVLFMTPGLAIFYGGMVRTRNVLAMLQQNIIALGVVSLTWVLVGYTIAFGDDAGTGLFGNLELLGLTDLRVPPAPNLHVVAGQVTIPTLAFVAYQMMFAVITPALVTGATAGRLKFLGWAIFLAIWSIVVYAPVAHWLWHPDGWLANFGTQDWAGGMVVHASAGAAVLAVLLVVGRRRGWPHTAAPPNSIPLTILGAGILWFGWFGFNGGDGLQANGVAAQALINTHLAAAAGMLVWLVAERFKDGHSTVVGSVSGAVAGLATITPAAGYVNALSAIVIGAIAGIVCHTALRLKYLLRLDDALDVLAVHFVGGMLGSLLLGLFGDSGINPLGKDGLFFGGGGSLLWHQLVGVVAVVAFAFVLSWAIAAAVQAVVGLRAPADVQEDLDHAQQGAEAYHLGGVAGLSGTGAPQRRTGRDNAAARPAQPVQHARLVTATVDPMLLPTTRELRDALLGAGAASIVVFDATVSAAEPASRSLPRGYWQDQDLLDRARVEVVVEGRAVPAVLDVLGRYGVDRTESFVQDVQLATDVR
;
A
#
# COMPACT_ATOMS: atom_id res chain seq x y z
N MET A 1 39.75 21.01 -6.18
CA MET A 1 39.49 21.22 -4.74
C MET A 1 38.42 22.27 -4.66
N LEU A 2 37.16 21.87 -4.83
CA LEU A 2 36.02 22.78 -4.63
C LEU A 2 35.89 22.94 -3.13
N ALA A 3 35.74 24.17 -2.71
CA ALA A 3 35.85 24.62 -1.34
C ALA A 3 34.96 23.80 -0.39
N GLN A 4 35.58 23.10 0.54
CA GLN A 4 34.92 22.60 1.76
C GLN A 4 34.19 23.77 2.48
N ASP A 5 34.54 25.00 2.16
CA ASP A 5 33.96 26.25 2.68
C ASP A 5 32.50 26.52 2.22
N ALA A 6 31.97 25.78 1.24
CA ALA A 6 30.60 25.94 0.77
C ALA A 6 29.60 24.95 1.43
N VAL A 7 30.08 23.93 2.14
CA VAL A 7 29.22 22.92 2.79
C VAL A 7 28.72 23.44 4.13
N ASN A 8 27.39 23.53 4.28
CA ASN A 8 26.75 23.88 5.54
C ASN A 8 26.47 22.62 6.38
N PRO A 9 27.04 22.49 7.59
CA PRO A 9 26.80 21.32 8.44
C PRO A 9 25.34 21.16 8.86
N GLY A 10 24.61 22.26 9.08
CA GLY A 10 23.19 22.24 9.45
C GLY A 10 22.31 21.69 8.32
N ASP A 11 22.51 22.18 7.10
CA ASP A 11 21.80 21.70 5.91
C ASP A 11 22.13 20.23 5.64
N THR A 12 23.41 19.85 5.76
CA THR A 12 23.85 18.46 5.57
C THR A 12 23.20 17.54 6.62
N ALA A 13 23.22 17.91 7.89
CA ALA A 13 22.60 17.13 8.95
C ALA A 13 21.08 16.99 8.70
N TRP A 14 20.42 18.08 8.30
CA TRP A 14 18.99 18.08 7.99
C TRP A 14 18.67 17.09 6.86
N VAL A 15 19.36 17.18 5.74
CA VAL A 15 19.10 16.32 4.57
C VAL A 15 19.41 14.85 4.88
N LEU A 16 20.47 14.54 5.64
CA LEU A 16 20.77 13.17 6.05
C LEU A 16 19.69 12.60 6.99
N VAL A 17 19.18 13.41 7.93
CA VAL A 17 18.05 13.01 8.78
C VAL A 17 16.79 12.79 7.93
N CYS A 18 16.50 13.70 6.99
CA CYS A 18 15.38 13.56 6.07
C CYS A 18 15.49 12.31 5.20
N ALA A 19 16.69 11.98 4.71
CA ALA A 19 16.92 10.72 3.98
C ALA A 19 16.56 9.49 4.84
N GLY A 20 16.95 9.49 6.11
CA GLY A 20 16.55 8.43 7.07
C GLY A 20 15.05 8.38 7.31
N LEU A 21 14.38 9.53 7.42
CA LEU A 21 12.93 9.61 7.59
C LEU A 21 12.19 9.05 6.37
N VAL A 22 12.63 9.38 5.15
CA VAL A 22 12.03 8.87 3.90
C VAL A 22 12.33 7.38 3.72
N LEU A 23 13.55 6.90 4.05
CA LEU A 23 13.86 5.46 4.07
C LEU A 23 12.86 4.71 4.96
N PHE A 24 12.56 5.25 6.13
CA PHE A 24 11.64 4.63 7.08
C PHE A 24 10.19 4.56 6.58
N MET A 25 9.81 5.38 5.60
CA MET A 25 8.51 5.30 4.96
C MET A 25 8.30 3.99 4.18
N THR A 26 9.33 3.40 3.60
CA THR A 26 9.19 2.13 2.86
C THR A 26 8.77 0.97 3.76
N PRO A 27 9.42 0.66 4.90
CA PRO A 27 8.88 -0.29 5.86
C PRO A 27 7.54 0.16 6.47
N GLY A 28 7.31 1.47 6.65
CA GLY A 28 6.01 2.01 7.05
C GLY A 28 4.90 1.65 6.06
N LEU A 29 5.16 1.80 4.77
CA LEU A 29 4.27 1.41 3.68
C LEU A 29 4.01 -0.11 3.68
N ALA A 30 5.06 -0.90 3.89
CA ALA A 30 4.95 -2.35 3.99
C ALA A 30 3.98 -2.76 5.12
N ILE A 31 4.11 -2.15 6.31
CA ILE A 31 3.25 -2.42 7.46
C ILE A 31 1.83 -1.87 7.22
N PHE A 32 1.68 -0.68 6.64
CA PHE A 32 0.39 -0.08 6.29
C PHE A 32 -0.40 -0.98 5.34
N TYR A 33 0.21 -1.40 4.24
CA TYR A 33 -0.41 -2.32 3.29
C TYR A 33 -0.54 -3.74 3.87
N GLY A 34 0.47 -4.20 4.60
CA GLY A 34 0.47 -5.50 5.26
C GLY A 34 -0.71 -5.70 6.19
N GLY A 35 -1.10 -4.65 6.95
CA GLY A 35 -2.28 -4.68 7.81
C GLY A 35 -3.61 -4.76 7.04
N MET A 36 -3.67 -4.28 5.80
CA MET A 36 -4.89 -4.21 4.98
C MET A 36 -5.13 -5.41 4.06
N VAL A 37 -4.16 -6.29 3.85
CA VAL A 37 -4.33 -7.49 3.05
C VAL A 37 -4.90 -8.64 3.88
N ARG A 38 -5.24 -9.77 3.23
CA ARG A 38 -5.64 -11.01 3.93
C ARG A 38 -4.48 -11.57 4.74
N THR A 39 -4.77 -12.29 5.83
CA THR A 39 -3.81 -12.93 6.74
C THR A 39 -2.73 -13.77 6.02
N ARG A 40 -3.10 -14.46 4.94
CA ARG A 40 -2.23 -15.33 4.15
C ARG A 40 -1.44 -14.64 3.03
N ASN A 41 -1.48 -13.29 3.00
CA ASN A 41 -0.76 -12.47 2.00
C ASN A 41 0.07 -11.36 2.67
N VAL A 42 0.29 -11.43 3.97
CA VAL A 42 0.97 -10.40 4.76
C VAL A 42 2.46 -10.41 4.46
N LEU A 43 3.11 -11.58 4.56
CA LEU A 43 4.56 -11.69 4.32
C LEU A 43 4.89 -11.35 2.87
N ALA A 44 4.07 -11.80 1.91
CA ALA A 44 4.24 -11.45 0.51
C ALA A 44 4.17 -9.94 0.29
N MET A 45 3.21 -9.24 0.93
CA MET A 45 3.09 -7.78 0.86
C MET A 45 4.29 -7.08 1.49
N LEU A 46 4.73 -7.51 2.68
CA LEU A 46 5.90 -6.96 3.34
C LEU A 46 7.14 -7.11 2.45
N GLN A 47 7.38 -8.31 1.92
CA GLN A 47 8.54 -8.60 1.08
C GLN A 47 8.53 -7.80 -0.22
N GLN A 48 7.37 -7.66 -0.89
CA GLN A 48 7.23 -6.89 -2.13
C GLN A 48 7.57 -5.41 -1.95
N ASN A 49 7.37 -4.84 -0.76
CA ASN A 49 7.76 -3.48 -0.44
C ASN A 49 9.24 -3.39 -0.02
N ILE A 50 9.67 -4.26 0.89
CA ILE A 50 11.05 -4.24 1.43
C ILE A 50 12.09 -4.50 0.34
N ILE A 51 11.79 -5.36 -0.66
CA ILE A 51 12.73 -5.62 -1.76
C ILE A 51 13.05 -4.38 -2.59
N ALA A 52 12.18 -3.36 -2.60
CA ALA A 52 12.46 -2.10 -3.27
C ALA A 52 13.72 -1.41 -2.68
N LEU A 53 13.93 -1.49 -1.36
CA LEU A 53 15.14 -0.99 -0.71
C LEU A 53 16.42 -1.63 -1.27
N GLY A 54 16.39 -2.92 -1.59
CA GLY A 54 17.56 -3.60 -2.18
C GLY A 54 17.71 -3.29 -3.66
N VAL A 55 16.67 -3.59 -4.44
CA VAL A 55 16.74 -3.53 -5.91
C VAL A 55 16.93 -2.10 -6.39
N VAL A 56 16.08 -1.17 -5.92
CA VAL A 56 16.10 0.20 -6.44
C VAL A 56 17.33 0.96 -5.95
N SER A 57 17.83 0.73 -4.74
CA SER A 57 19.06 1.37 -4.29
C SER A 57 20.26 0.96 -5.16
N LEU A 58 20.35 -0.32 -5.55
CA LEU A 58 21.41 -0.77 -6.44
C LEU A 58 21.25 -0.19 -7.85
N THR A 59 20.05 -0.21 -8.43
CA THR A 59 19.83 0.38 -9.76
C THR A 59 20.03 1.88 -9.75
N TRP A 60 19.71 2.57 -8.64
CA TRP A 60 19.94 4.00 -8.47
C TRP A 60 21.43 4.34 -8.53
N VAL A 61 22.24 3.64 -7.73
CA VAL A 61 23.70 3.86 -7.72
C VAL A 61 24.33 3.51 -9.07
N LEU A 62 23.92 2.40 -9.67
CA LEU A 62 24.54 1.94 -10.91
C LEU A 62 24.20 2.83 -12.11
N VAL A 63 22.92 3.22 -12.25
CA VAL A 63 22.42 3.88 -13.47
C VAL A 63 21.40 5.00 -13.17
N GLY A 64 20.49 4.80 -12.22
CA GLY A 64 19.34 5.69 -12.04
C GLY A 64 19.73 7.13 -11.72
N TYR A 65 20.73 7.30 -10.85
CA TYR A 65 21.18 8.64 -10.45
C TYR A 65 21.71 9.46 -11.64
N THR A 66 22.56 8.87 -12.49
CA THR A 66 23.12 9.60 -13.64
C THR A 66 22.05 9.98 -14.67
N ILE A 67 21.02 9.13 -14.86
CA ILE A 67 19.88 9.46 -15.74
C ILE A 67 19.03 10.60 -15.16
N ALA A 68 18.85 10.63 -13.83
CA ALA A 68 18.04 11.65 -13.16
C ALA A 68 18.80 12.98 -12.98
N PHE A 69 20.07 12.93 -12.59
CA PHE A 69 20.83 14.09 -12.10
C PHE A 69 22.24 14.22 -12.69
N GLY A 70 22.61 13.41 -13.67
CA GLY A 70 23.78 13.70 -14.52
C GLY A 70 23.51 14.90 -15.44
N ASP A 71 24.56 15.49 -15.99
CA ASP A 71 24.43 16.60 -16.94
C ASP A 71 23.50 16.19 -18.08
N ASP A 72 22.64 17.11 -18.50
CA ASP A 72 21.65 16.83 -19.55
C ASP A 72 22.30 16.34 -20.84
N ALA A 73 21.73 15.30 -21.43
CA ALA A 73 22.20 14.78 -22.73
C ALA A 73 21.83 15.68 -23.95
N GLY A 74 21.42 16.92 -23.69
CA GLY A 74 21.09 17.92 -24.70
C GLY A 74 19.63 17.93 -25.14
N THR A 75 18.76 17.24 -24.43
CA THR A 75 17.33 17.10 -24.78
C THR A 75 16.36 17.51 -23.68
N GLY A 76 16.83 17.70 -22.45
CA GLY A 76 16.01 17.89 -21.25
C GLY A 76 15.23 16.64 -20.83
N LEU A 77 15.51 15.47 -21.43
CA LEU A 77 14.76 14.23 -21.18
C LEU A 77 15.46 13.28 -20.21
N PHE A 78 16.78 13.26 -20.19
CA PHE A 78 17.59 12.42 -19.29
C PHE A 78 19.03 12.92 -19.23
N GLY A 79 19.69 12.63 -18.10
CA GLY A 79 21.10 12.92 -17.90
C GLY A 79 22.02 12.00 -18.71
N ASN A 80 23.26 12.45 -18.90
CA ASN A 80 24.31 11.67 -19.55
C ASN A 80 24.76 10.48 -18.65
N LEU A 81 25.74 9.69 -19.11
CA LEU A 81 26.21 8.50 -18.40
C LEU A 81 27.53 8.71 -17.62
N GLU A 82 27.95 9.96 -17.39
CA GLU A 82 29.23 10.25 -16.75
C GLU A 82 29.31 9.86 -15.28
N LEU A 83 28.17 9.86 -14.58
CA LEU A 83 28.09 9.52 -13.16
C LEU A 83 27.69 8.05 -12.92
N LEU A 84 27.86 7.14 -13.91
CA LEU A 84 27.60 5.71 -13.72
C LEU A 84 28.37 5.15 -12.51
N GLY A 85 27.68 4.42 -11.66
CA GLY A 85 28.26 3.83 -10.45
C GLY A 85 28.76 4.86 -9.44
N LEU A 86 28.35 6.12 -9.56
CA LEU A 86 28.78 7.24 -8.73
C LEU A 86 30.32 7.45 -8.74
N THR A 87 30.98 7.15 -9.86
CA THR A 87 32.44 7.11 -9.95
C THR A 87 33.12 8.46 -10.00
N ASP A 88 32.43 9.54 -10.40
CA ASP A 88 33.00 10.89 -10.49
C ASP A 88 32.12 11.98 -9.85
N LEU A 89 31.84 11.80 -8.56
CA LEU A 89 31.00 12.73 -7.78
C LEU A 89 31.76 14.00 -7.30
N ARG A 90 32.79 14.46 -8.02
CA ARG A 90 33.58 15.63 -7.63
C ARG A 90 32.84 16.95 -7.81
N VAL A 91 31.78 16.96 -8.59
CA VAL A 91 30.94 18.13 -8.84
C VAL A 91 29.79 18.12 -7.83
N PRO A 92 29.46 19.22 -7.14
CA PRO A 92 28.21 19.34 -6.40
C PRO A 92 27.05 19.01 -7.34
N PRO A 93 25.94 18.45 -6.83
CA PRO A 93 24.79 18.20 -7.68
C PRO A 93 24.43 19.52 -8.37
N ALA A 94 24.05 19.43 -9.63
CA ALA A 94 23.52 20.59 -10.32
C ALA A 94 22.39 21.17 -9.44
N PRO A 95 22.42 22.45 -9.10
CA PRO A 95 21.42 23.02 -8.23
C PRO A 95 20.06 22.80 -8.87
N ASN A 96 19.16 22.14 -8.15
CA ASN A 96 17.76 22.17 -8.55
C ASN A 96 17.26 23.60 -8.36
N LEU A 97 17.30 24.38 -9.41
CA LEU A 97 17.02 25.81 -9.43
C LEU A 97 15.59 26.14 -8.96
N HIS A 98 14.72 25.13 -8.88
CA HIS A 98 13.33 25.32 -8.43
C HIS A 98 13.14 25.13 -6.92
N VAL A 99 14.12 24.55 -6.22
CA VAL A 99 14.01 24.20 -4.82
C VAL A 99 15.00 24.95 -3.94
N VAL A 100 16.20 25.28 -4.47
CA VAL A 100 17.28 25.95 -3.73
C VAL A 100 17.65 27.28 -4.38
N ALA A 101 17.49 28.37 -3.62
CA ALA A 101 18.01 29.69 -4.02
C ALA A 101 19.52 29.74 -3.78
N GLY A 102 20.29 29.76 -4.83
CA GLY A 102 21.76 29.90 -4.77
C GLY A 102 22.52 28.58 -4.90
N GLN A 103 23.70 28.47 -4.28
CA GLN A 103 24.50 27.26 -4.32
C GLN A 103 23.94 26.17 -3.41
N VAL A 104 23.99 24.92 -3.86
CA VAL A 104 23.71 23.76 -3.01
C VAL A 104 24.78 23.67 -1.91
N THR A 105 24.32 23.64 -0.67
CA THR A 105 25.18 23.71 0.53
C THR A 105 25.44 22.34 1.17
N ILE A 106 25.05 21.26 0.49
CA ILE A 106 25.20 19.88 0.98
C ILE A 106 26.16 19.08 0.09
N PRO A 107 26.84 18.05 0.64
CA PRO A 107 27.66 17.15 -0.17
C PRO A 107 26.82 16.38 -1.20
N THR A 108 27.39 16.10 -2.36
CA THR A 108 26.71 15.34 -3.43
C THR A 108 26.15 14.01 -2.95
N LEU A 109 26.90 13.26 -2.12
CA LEU A 109 26.44 11.99 -1.57
C LEU A 109 25.22 12.13 -0.63
N ALA A 110 25.06 13.26 0.06
CA ALA A 110 23.87 13.52 0.86
C ALA A 110 22.64 13.69 -0.04
N PHE A 111 22.79 14.40 -1.15
CA PHE A 111 21.76 14.53 -2.18
C PHE A 111 21.43 13.18 -2.85
N VAL A 112 22.47 12.40 -3.25
CA VAL A 112 22.29 11.06 -3.81
C VAL A 112 21.47 10.18 -2.86
N ALA A 113 21.83 10.18 -1.55
CA ALA A 113 21.15 9.37 -0.55
C ALA A 113 19.70 9.81 -0.33
N TYR A 114 19.44 11.10 -0.31
CA TYR A 114 18.09 11.64 -0.14
C TYR A 114 17.20 11.30 -1.34
N GLN A 115 17.65 11.58 -2.57
CA GLN A 115 16.90 11.30 -3.80
C GLN A 115 16.72 9.79 -4.06
N MET A 116 17.66 8.95 -3.59
CA MET A 116 17.52 7.50 -3.64
C MET A 116 16.26 7.03 -2.92
N MET A 117 15.91 7.63 -1.79
CA MET A 117 14.76 7.19 -1.00
C MET A 117 13.44 7.45 -1.73
N PHE A 118 13.36 8.49 -2.54
CA PHE A 118 12.21 8.77 -3.42
C PHE A 118 12.13 7.74 -4.55
N ALA A 119 13.26 7.42 -5.18
CA ALA A 119 13.32 6.37 -6.20
C ALA A 119 12.86 5.01 -5.66
N VAL A 120 13.18 4.69 -4.40
CA VAL A 120 12.82 3.43 -3.73
C VAL A 120 11.33 3.35 -3.45
N ILE A 121 10.73 4.40 -2.83
CA ILE A 121 9.35 4.33 -2.37
C ILE A 121 8.35 4.43 -3.53
N THR A 122 8.69 5.15 -4.60
CA THR A 122 7.76 5.42 -5.69
C THR A 122 7.18 4.15 -6.33
N PRO A 123 7.97 3.19 -6.84
CA PRO A 123 7.41 1.97 -7.38
C PRO A 123 6.80 1.06 -6.31
N ALA A 124 7.25 1.12 -5.05
CA ALA A 124 6.67 0.35 -3.96
C ALA A 124 5.18 0.64 -3.76
N LEU A 125 4.70 1.86 -4.05
CA LEU A 125 3.29 2.24 -4.00
C LEU A 125 2.40 1.34 -4.86
N VAL A 126 2.90 0.83 -5.98
CA VAL A 126 2.14 -0.03 -6.92
C VAL A 126 1.67 -1.32 -6.26
N THR A 127 2.39 -1.84 -5.25
CA THR A 127 2.06 -3.09 -4.56
C THR A 127 0.70 -3.05 -3.86
N GLY A 128 0.29 -1.88 -3.38
CA GLY A 128 -1.02 -1.70 -2.76
C GLY A 128 -2.18 -2.01 -3.70
N ALA A 129 -2.08 -1.57 -4.96
CA ALA A 129 -3.11 -1.84 -5.95
C ALA A 129 -3.14 -3.31 -6.39
N THR A 130 -1.98 -3.95 -6.44
CA THR A 130 -1.79 -5.32 -6.96
C THR A 130 -1.78 -6.38 -5.87
N ALA A 131 -2.16 -6.03 -4.65
CA ALA A 131 -2.14 -6.91 -3.48
C ALA A 131 -2.75 -8.30 -3.76
N GLY A 132 -2.04 -9.34 -3.33
CA GLY A 132 -2.45 -10.74 -3.48
C GLY A 132 -2.33 -11.32 -4.89
N ARG A 133 -1.60 -10.66 -5.83
CA ARG A 133 -1.54 -11.09 -7.24
C ARG A 133 -0.14 -11.17 -7.83
N LEU A 134 0.87 -10.52 -7.22
CA LEU A 134 2.20 -10.44 -7.82
C LEU A 134 3.06 -11.67 -7.53
N LYS A 135 3.79 -12.09 -8.55
CA LYS A 135 4.89 -13.03 -8.46
C LYS A 135 6.16 -12.27 -8.04
N PHE A 136 6.86 -12.75 -7.03
CA PHE A 136 7.98 -12.02 -6.43
C PHE A 136 9.10 -11.70 -7.45
N LEU A 137 9.56 -12.69 -8.22
CA LEU A 137 10.61 -12.47 -9.21
C LEU A 137 10.21 -11.48 -10.31
N GLY A 138 8.98 -11.62 -10.84
CA GLY A 138 8.47 -10.68 -11.84
C GLY A 138 8.38 -9.26 -11.30
N TRP A 139 7.97 -9.12 -10.04
CA TRP A 139 7.94 -7.84 -9.35
C TRP A 139 9.33 -7.21 -9.18
N ALA A 140 10.32 -7.98 -8.75
CA ALA A 140 11.69 -7.50 -8.58
C ALA A 140 12.29 -7.00 -9.91
N ILE A 141 12.04 -7.72 -11.01
CA ILE A 141 12.49 -7.30 -12.35
C ILE A 141 11.75 -6.03 -12.80
N PHE A 142 10.43 -5.95 -12.55
CA PHE A 142 9.66 -4.74 -12.85
C PHE A 142 10.22 -3.53 -12.10
N LEU A 143 10.51 -3.66 -10.78
CA LEU A 143 11.12 -2.60 -9.97
C LEU A 143 12.43 -2.08 -10.58
N ALA A 144 13.34 -3.02 -10.95
CA ALA A 144 14.64 -2.67 -11.49
C ALA A 144 14.52 -1.86 -12.81
N ILE A 145 13.71 -2.34 -13.73
CA ILE A 145 13.53 -1.68 -15.04
C ILE A 145 12.78 -0.36 -14.88
N TRP A 146 11.70 -0.35 -14.10
CA TRP A 146 10.83 0.82 -13.93
C TRP A 146 11.56 1.99 -13.27
N SER A 147 12.40 1.72 -12.27
CA SER A 147 13.17 2.77 -11.59
C SER A 147 14.14 3.49 -12.52
N ILE A 148 14.70 2.79 -13.50
CA ILE A 148 15.63 3.35 -14.48
C ILE A 148 14.89 4.03 -15.64
N VAL A 149 13.87 3.35 -16.20
CA VAL A 149 13.26 3.74 -17.49
C VAL A 149 12.11 4.73 -17.31
N VAL A 150 11.43 4.72 -16.16
CA VAL A 150 10.29 5.61 -15.89
C VAL A 150 10.63 6.65 -14.85
N TYR A 151 11.05 6.23 -13.65
CA TYR A 151 11.26 7.15 -12.54
C TYR A 151 12.39 8.15 -12.83
N ALA A 152 13.57 7.66 -13.19
CA ALA A 152 14.74 8.52 -13.35
C ALA A 152 14.56 9.60 -14.44
N PRO A 153 13.99 9.31 -15.65
CA PRO A 153 13.66 10.36 -16.62
C PRO A 153 12.63 11.36 -16.10
N VAL A 154 11.57 10.92 -15.41
CA VAL A 154 10.55 11.85 -14.86
C VAL A 154 11.16 12.77 -13.80
N ALA A 155 12.06 12.24 -12.95
CA ALA A 155 12.82 13.03 -11.99
C ALA A 155 13.72 14.07 -12.71
N HIS A 156 14.38 13.69 -13.79
CA HIS A 156 15.16 14.61 -14.62
C HIS A 156 14.28 15.73 -15.19
N TRP A 157 13.14 15.41 -15.75
CA TRP A 157 12.24 16.41 -16.37
C TRP A 157 11.83 17.52 -15.42
N LEU A 158 11.60 17.20 -14.15
CA LEU A 158 11.01 18.11 -13.17
C LEU A 158 12.01 18.67 -12.15
N TRP A 159 13.06 17.91 -11.84
CA TRP A 159 13.98 18.24 -10.76
C TRP A 159 15.40 18.57 -11.22
N HIS A 160 15.77 18.24 -12.47
CA HIS A 160 17.01 18.71 -13.04
C HIS A 160 16.85 20.13 -13.58
N PRO A 161 17.86 21.04 -13.42
CA PRO A 161 17.79 22.42 -13.94
C PRO A 161 17.51 22.47 -15.43
N ASP A 162 18.12 21.57 -16.21
CA ASP A 162 17.95 21.50 -17.65
C ASP A 162 16.80 20.61 -18.10
N GLY A 163 16.03 20.05 -17.15
CA GLY A 163 14.84 19.24 -17.44
C GLY A 163 13.79 20.03 -18.21
N TRP A 164 13.21 19.43 -19.24
CA TRP A 164 12.31 20.15 -20.15
C TRP A 164 11.05 20.69 -19.49
N LEU A 165 10.46 19.95 -18.49
CA LEU A 165 9.29 20.44 -17.74
C LEU A 165 9.68 21.54 -16.75
N ALA A 166 10.84 21.43 -16.11
CA ALA A 166 11.40 22.48 -15.29
C ALA A 166 11.58 23.78 -16.08
N ASN A 167 12.21 23.68 -17.26
CA ASN A 167 12.40 24.80 -18.18
C ASN A 167 11.08 25.32 -18.80
N PHE A 168 10.10 24.45 -19.00
CA PHE A 168 8.75 24.85 -19.40
C PHE A 168 8.04 25.66 -18.31
N GLY A 169 8.46 25.51 -17.04
CA GLY A 169 7.95 26.27 -15.91
C GLY A 169 6.98 25.49 -15.03
N THR A 170 6.90 24.19 -15.21
CA THR A 170 6.21 23.27 -14.30
C THR A 170 6.96 23.18 -12.97
N GLN A 171 6.24 23.13 -11.85
CA GLN A 171 6.81 23.02 -10.51
C GLN A 171 6.26 21.77 -9.82
N ASP A 172 7.13 21.06 -9.12
CA ASP A 172 6.79 19.89 -8.31
C ASP A 172 7.74 19.84 -7.11
N TRP A 173 7.25 20.27 -5.93
CA TRP A 173 8.10 20.43 -4.75
C TRP A 173 8.77 19.12 -4.38
N ALA A 174 8.01 18.12 -4.03
CA ALA A 174 8.54 16.84 -3.51
C ALA A 174 7.95 15.60 -4.21
N GLY A 175 7.37 15.73 -5.42
CA GLY A 175 6.99 14.57 -6.21
C GLY A 175 5.48 14.30 -6.33
N GLY A 176 4.66 15.35 -6.42
CA GLY A 176 3.26 15.18 -6.80
C GLY A 176 3.12 14.50 -8.17
N MET A 177 3.98 14.89 -9.13
CA MET A 177 4.09 14.27 -10.44
C MET A 177 5.14 13.15 -10.46
N VAL A 178 6.36 13.42 -9.96
CA VAL A 178 7.48 12.46 -9.99
C VAL A 178 7.17 11.18 -9.22
N VAL A 179 6.50 11.28 -8.08
CA VAL A 179 6.20 10.12 -7.21
C VAL A 179 4.74 9.67 -7.39
N HIS A 180 3.78 10.54 -7.08
CA HIS A 180 2.39 10.09 -6.90
C HIS A 180 1.66 9.89 -8.22
N ALA A 181 1.72 10.83 -9.16
CA ALA A 181 1.05 10.70 -10.45
C ALA A 181 1.71 9.61 -11.31
N SER A 182 3.05 9.50 -11.30
CA SER A 182 3.78 8.47 -12.05
C SER A 182 3.51 7.06 -11.50
N ALA A 183 3.55 6.87 -10.16
CA ALA A 183 3.18 5.60 -9.53
C ALA A 183 1.71 5.24 -9.80
N GLY A 184 0.81 6.22 -9.75
CA GLY A 184 -0.60 6.02 -10.06
C GLY A 184 -0.85 5.63 -11.53
N ALA A 185 -0.13 6.23 -12.46
CA ALA A 185 -0.14 5.85 -13.87
C ALA A 185 0.39 4.42 -14.07
N ALA A 186 1.46 4.06 -13.35
CA ALA A 186 1.98 2.70 -13.33
C ALA A 186 0.97 1.71 -12.77
N VAL A 187 0.22 2.08 -11.73
CA VAL A 187 -0.89 1.26 -11.19
C VAL A 187 -1.93 0.97 -12.26
N LEU A 188 -2.40 2.00 -12.99
CA LEU A 188 -3.35 1.79 -14.10
C LEU A 188 -2.81 0.79 -15.11
N ALA A 189 -1.57 0.96 -15.53
CA ALA A 189 -0.91 0.12 -16.52
C ALA A 189 -0.75 -1.34 -16.04
N VAL A 190 -0.23 -1.52 -14.82
CA VAL A 190 -0.01 -2.85 -14.25
C VAL A 190 -1.33 -3.59 -13.99
N LEU A 191 -2.38 -2.90 -13.55
CA LEU A 191 -3.71 -3.50 -13.35
C LEU A 191 -4.32 -4.04 -14.63
N LEU A 192 -4.06 -3.40 -15.79
CA LEU A 192 -4.50 -3.91 -17.09
C LEU A 192 -3.79 -5.21 -17.47
N VAL A 193 -2.52 -5.39 -17.06
CA VAL A 193 -1.73 -6.59 -17.34
C VAL A 193 -2.04 -7.73 -16.37
N VAL A 194 -2.03 -7.44 -15.05
CA VAL A 194 -2.24 -8.49 -14.03
C VAL A 194 -3.72 -8.84 -13.83
N GLY A 195 -4.64 -7.97 -14.23
CA GLY A 195 -6.09 -8.21 -14.14
C GLY A 195 -6.62 -8.25 -12.71
N ARG A 196 -7.81 -8.83 -12.53
CA ARG A 196 -8.57 -8.83 -11.27
C ARG A 196 -8.27 -10.05 -10.41
N ARG A 197 -8.46 -9.92 -9.09
CA ARG A 197 -8.48 -11.05 -8.16
C ARG A 197 -9.68 -11.94 -8.42
N ARG A 198 -9.56 -13.21 -8.06
CA ARG A 198 -10.68 -14.15 -8.15
C ARG A 198 -11.83 -13.64 -7.24
N GLY A 199 -13.04 -13.64 -7.80
CA GLY A 199 -14.25 -13.20 -7.08
C GLY A 199 -14.44 -11.69 -6.95
N TRP A 200 -13.50 -10.85 -7.38
CA TRP A 200 -13.71 -9.41 -7.37
C TRP A 200 -14.83 -8.99 -8.33
N PRO A 201 -15.73 -8.06 -8.01
CA PRO A 201 -15.81 -7.23 -6.79
C PRO A 201 -16.63 -7.84 -5.64
N HIS A 202 -17.13 -9.06 -5.77
CA HIS A 202 -18.11 -9.66 -4.86
C HIS A 202 -17.47 -10.36 -3.64
N THR A 203 -16.21 -10.77 -3.74
CA THR A 203 -15.52 -11.41 -2.61
C THR A 203 -14.75 -10.36 -1.82
N ALA A 204 -15.15 -10.14 -0.58
CA ALA A 204 -14.45 -9.26 0.34
C ALA A 204 -13.06 -9.81 0.71
N ALA A 205 -12.12 -8.90 0.91
CA ALA A 205 -10.80 -9.19 1.43
C ALA A 205 -10.59 -8.32 2.69
N PRO A 206 -11.05 -8.77 3.86
CA PRO A 206 -10.97 -7.96 5.07
C PRO A 206 -9.52 -7.71 5.47
N PRO A 207 -9.22 -6.54 6.08
CA PRO A 207 -7.93 -6.26 6.68
C PRO A 207 -7.59 -7.28 7.77
N ASN A 208 -6.35 -7.79 7.77
CA ASN A 208 -5.94 -8.71 8.83
C ASN A 208 -5.65 -7.99 10.16
N SER A 209 -5.18 -6.73 10.11
CA SER A 209 -4.78 -5.99 11.30
C SER A 209 -4.91 -4.48 11.12
N ILE A 210 -6.02 -3.90 11.58
CA ILE A 210 -6.20 -2.44 11.61
C ILE A 210 -5.13 -1.76 12.49
N PRO A 211 -4.71 -2.28 13.68
CA PRO A 211 -3.62 -1.69 14.45
C PRO A 211 -2.30 -1.56 13.67
N LEU A 212 -1.91 -2.58 12.88
CA LEU A 212 -0.73 -2.49 12.01
C LEU A 212 -0.91 -1.42 10.91
N THR A 213 -2.11 -1.32 10.33
CA THR A 213 -2.43 -0.27 9.35
C THR A 213 -2.23 1.12 9.95
N ILE A 214 -2.73 1.36 11.18
CA ILE A 214 -2.54 2.64 11.87
C ILE A 214 -1.08 2.92 12.16
N LEU A 215 -0.34 1.94 12.66
CA LEU A 215 1.09 2.06 12.93
C LEU A 215 1.86 2.42 11.65
N GLY A 216 1.60 1.71 10.55
CA GLY A 216 2.20 2.00 9.27
C GLY A 216 1.88 3.40 8.75
N ALA A 217 0.62 3.84 8.88
CA ALA A 217 0.21 5.20 8.53
C ALA A 217 0.91 6.27 9.39
N GLY A 218 1.09 6.02 10.69
CA GLY A 218 1.84 6.90 11.58
C GLY A 218 3.30 7.03 11.17
N ILE A 219 3.95 5.93 10.79
CA ILE A 219 5.31 5.92 10.26
C ILE A 219 5.39 6.70 8.94
N LEU A 220 4.43 6.51 8.03
CA LEU A 220 4.35 7.27 6.78
C LEU A 220 4.20 8.77 7.04
N TRP A 221 3.31 9.18 7.95
CA TRP A 221 3.11 10.59 8.29
C TRP A 221 4.38 11.21 8.87
N PHE A 222 5.01 10.52 9.82
CA PHE A 222 6.27 10.96 10.40
C PHE A 222 7.39 11.09 9.35
N GLY A 223 7.54 10.10 8.48
CA GLY A 223 8.51 10.13 7.39
C GLY A 223 8.25 11.25 6.36
N TRP A 224 6.98 11.65 6.19
CA TRP A 224 6.60 12.72 5.27
C TRP A 224 7.11 14.10 5.70
N PHE A 225 7.44 14.29 6.95
CA PHE A 225 8.15 15.50 7.40
C PHE A 225 9.53 15.61 6.74
N GLY A 226 10.24 14.50 6.64
CA GLY A 226 11.49 14.44 5.87
C GLY A 226 11.27 14.49 4.37
N PHE A 227 10.19 13.86 3.89
CA PHE A 227 9.84 13.81 2.47
C PHE A 227 9.62 15.22 1.91
N ASN A 228 8.76 16.03 2.52
CA ASN A 228 8.45 17.38 2.06
C ASN A 228 9.38 18.44 2.67
N GLY A 229 9.75 18.33 3.96
CA GLY A 229 10.61 19.30 4.62
C GLY A 229 12.08 19.21 4.20
N GLY A 230 12.52 18.02 3.75
CA GLY A 230 13.89 17.81 3.26
C GLY A 230 14.14 18.29 1.84
N ASP A 231 13.09 18.41 1.03
CA ASP A 231 13.24 18.67 -0.42
C ASP A 231 13.71 20.10 -0.74
N GLY A 232 13.62 21.01 0.24
CA GLY A 232 14.30 22.31 0.17
C GLY A 232 15.82 22.23 0.26
N LEU A 233 16.41 21.07 0.57
CA LEU A 233 17.85 20.80 0.71
C LEU A 233 18.59 21.68 1.71
N GLN A 234 17.86 22.47 2.49
CA GLN A 234 18.36 23.44 3.47
C GLN A 234 17.50 23.44 4.73
N ALA A 235 18.12 23.64 5.88
CA ALA A 235 17.46 23.83 7.17
C ALA A 235 17.03 25.30 7.35
N ASN A 236 16.03 25.75 6.60
CA ASN A 236 15.60 27.14 6.54
C ASN A 236 14.09 27.34 6.74
N GLY A 237 13.60 28.58 6.57
CA GLY A 237 12.18 28.92 6.70
C GLY A 237 11.28 28.18 5.73
N VAL A 238 11.74 27.87 4.51
CA VAL A 238 10.96 27.14 3.51
C VAL A 238 10.80 25.67 3.93
N ALA A 239 11.85 25.04 4.46
CA ALA A 239 11.76 23.69 5.02
C ALA A 239 10.77 23.60 6.19
N ALA A 240 10.80 24.59 7.10
CA ALA A 240 9.86 24.69 8.21
C ALA A 240 8.42 24.90 7.72
N GLN A 241 8.21 25.73 6.70
CA GLN A 241 6.92 25.94 6.07
C GLN A 241 6.40 24.66 5.41
N ALA A 242 7.23 23.95 4.65
CA ALA A 242 6.87 22.68 4.01
C ALA A 242 6.47 21.62 5.03
N LEU A 243 7.17 21.54 6.18
CA LEU A 243 6.84 20.63 7.28
C LEU A 243 5.46 20.95 7.88
N ILE A 244 5.19 22.21 8.19
CA ILE A 244 3.90 22.65 8.74
C ILE A 244 2.77 22.40 7.73
N ASN A 245 2.97 22.74 6.47
CA ASN A 245 1.99 22.53 5.39
C ASN A 245 1.64 21.04 5.24
N THR A 246 2.65 20.17 5.33
CA THR A 246 2.49 18.72 5.31
C THR A 246 1.57 18.24 6.42
N HIS A 247 1.81 18.70 7.65
CA HIS A 247 1.00 18.34 8.81
C HIS A 247 -0.44 18.85 8.70
N LEU A 248 -0.61 20.12 8.33
CA LEU A 248 -1.92 20.75 8.24
C LEU A 248 -2.79 20.12 7.15
N ALA A 249 -2.21 19.82 5.99
CA ALA A 249 -2.94 19.17 4.90
C ALA A 249 -3.35 17.73 5.27
N ALA A 250 -2.48 16.99 5.96
CA ALA A 250 -2.81 15.66 6.47
C ALA A 250 -3.96 15.71 7.47
N ALA A 251 -3.91 16.63 8.44
CA ALA A 251 -4.95 16.82 9.45
C ALA A 251 -6.29 17.23 8.81
N ALA A 252 -6.28 18.19 7.88
CA ALA A 252 -7.47 18.62 7.17
C ALA A 252 -8.06 17.50 6.30
N GLY A 253 -7.22 16.77 5.57
CA GLY A 253 -7.63 15.62 4.77
C GLY A 253 -8.27 14.52 5.59
N MET A 254 -7.67 14.18 6.75
CA MET A 254 -8.22 13.24 7.73
C MET A 254 -9.63 13.65 8.17
N LEU A 255 -9.77 14.88 8.67
CA LEU A 255 -11.04 15.34 9.25
C LEU A 255 -12.14 15.41 8.20
N VAL A 256 -11.84 15.94 7.02
CA VAL A 256 -12.83 16.08 5.95
C VAL A 256 -13.22 14.71 5.36
N TRP A 257 -12.28 13.77 5.26
CA TRP A 257 -12.61 12.38 4.88
C TRP A 257 -13.58 11.74 5.86
N LEU A 258 -13.34 11.86 7.18
CA LEU A 258 -14.24 11.35 8.22
C LEU A 258 -15.64 11.95 8.15
N VAL A 259 -15.71 13.26 7.86
CA VAL A 259 -17.00 13.95 7.63
C VAL A 259 -17.69 13.37 6.40
N ALA A 260 -16.97 13.17 5.30
CA ALA A 260 -17.54 12.57 4.09
C ALA A 260 -18.06 11.14 4.33
N GLU A 261 -17.31 10.28 5.05
CA GLU A 261 -17.77 8.95 5.47
C GLU A 261 -19.03 9.05 6.33
N ARG A 262 -19.03 9.95 7.32
CA ARG A 262 -20.17 10.11 8.23
C ARG A 262 -21.46 10.45 7.49
N PHE A 263 -21.39 11.34 6.49
CA PHE A 263 -22.55 11.71 5.70
C PHE A 263 -23.00 10.63 4.72
N LYS A 264 -22.03 9.86 4.15
CA LYS A 264 -22.33 8.89 3.11
C LYS A 264 -22.67 7.51 3.69
N ASP A 265 -21.90 7.07 4.69
CA ASP A 265 -21.94 5.70 5.20
C ASP A 265 -22.50 5.61 6.63
N GLY A 266 -22.87 6.75 7.22
CA GLY A 266 -23.50 6.84 8.54
C GLY A 266 -22.53 6.79 9.73
N HIS A 267 -21.26 6.52 9.53
CA HIS A 267 -20.23 6.46 10.57
C HIS A 267 -18.85 6.78 9.99
N SER A 268 -17.93 7.15 10.87
CA SER A 268 -16.54 7.45 10.52
C SER A 268 -15.65 6.27 10.98
N THR A 269 -14.65 5.91 10.16
CA THR A 269 -13.81 4.75 10.42
C THR A 269 -12.37 5.12 10.74
N VAL A 270 -11.68 4.27 11.49
CA VAL A 270 -10.25 4.45 11.77
C VAL A 270 -9.42 4.31 10.48
N VAL A 271 -9.81 3.41 9.59
CA VAL A 271 -9.16 3.26 8.28
C VAL A 271 -9.40 4.49 7.42
N GLY A 272 -10.61 5.08 7.45
CA GLY A 272 -10.91 6.36 6.82
C GLY A 272 -10.05 7.50 7.36
N SER A 273 -9.81 7.55 8.68
CA SER A 273 -8.91 8.53 9.29
C SER A 273 -7.54 8.52 8.65
N VAL A 274 -6.90 7.35 8.59
CA VAL A 274 -5.54 7.23 8.05
C VAL A 274 -5.51 7.37 6.53
N SER A 275 -6.56 6.92 5.82
CA SER A 275 -6.67 7.11 4.37
C SER A 275 -6.80 8.59 4.00
N GLY A 276 -7.61 9.35 4.75
CA GLY A 276 -7.76 10.78 4.58
C GLY A 276 -6.49 11.55 4.89
N ALA A 277 -5.73 11.14 5.93
CA ALA A 277 -4.43 11.72 6.22
C ALA A 277 -3.44 11.49 5.07
N VAL A 278 -3.32 10.27 4.57
CA VAL A 278 -2.41 9.94 3.45
C VAL A 278 -2.85 10.66 2.16
N ALA A 279 -4.16 10.83 1.92
CA ALA A 279 -4.65 11.63 0.80
C ALA A 279 -4.22 13.11 0.91
N GLY A 280 -4.32 13.71 2.10
CA GLY A 280 -3.82 15.05 2.37
C GLY A 280 -2.31 15.16 2.16
N LEU A 281 -1.53 14.20 2.67
CA LEU A 281 -0.08 14.12 2.50
C LEU A 281 0.33 14.04 1.02
N ALA A 282 -0.28 13.15 0.25
CA ALA A 282 0.03 12.98 -1.16
C ALA A 282 -0.36 14.22 -2.00
N THR A 283 -1.48 14.86 -1.65
CA THR A 283 -1.99 16.01 -2.40
C THR A 283 -1.20 17.28 -2.11
N ILE A 284 -0.70 17.49 -0.87
CA ILE A 284 0.13 18.67 -0.56
C ILE A 284 1.56 18.56 -1.10
N THR A 285 2.04 17.35 -1.35
CA THR A 285 3.43 17.07 -1.73
C THR A 285 3.98 17.97 -2.85
N PRO A 286 3.28 18.21 -3.98
CA PRO A 286 3.78 19.09 -5.03
C PRO A 286 3.82 20.57 -4.63
N ALA A 287 3.12 20.96 -3.59
CA ALA A 287 2.90 22.34 -3.20
C ALA A 287 3.51 22.73 -1.84
N ALA A 288 4.02 21.75 -1.07
CA ALA A 288 4.34 21.92 0.34
C ALA A 288 5.29 23.10 0.62
N GLY A 289 6.28 23.35 -0.23
CA GLY A 289 7.23 24.45 -0.12
C GLY A 289 6.84 25.72 -0.89
N TYR A 290 5.65 25.76 -1.51
CA TYR A 290 5.23 26.85 -2.40
C TYR A 290 3.92 27.52 -1.97
N VAL A 291 3.28 27.09 -0.90
CA VAL A 291 2.00 27.63 -0.45
C VAL A 291 2.04 28.03 1.03
N ASN A 292 1.17 28.95 1.42
CA ASN A 292 1.00 29.31 2.83
C ASN A 292 0.14 28.27 3.60
N ALA A 293 0.13 28.36 4.93
CA ALA A 293 -0.52 27.40 5.80
C ALA A 293 -2.05 27.29 5.58
N LEU A 294 -2.73 28.42 5.27
CA LEU A 294 -4.16 28.40 4.98
C LEU A 294 -4.46 27.65 3.68
N SER A 295 -3.67 27.90 2.64
CA SER A 295 -3.77 27.17 1.38
C SER A 295 -3.53 25.67 1.59
N ALA A 296 -2.56 25.28 2.45
CA ALA A 296 -2.32 23.88 2.77
C ALA A 296 -3.53 23.21 3.45
N ILE A 297 -4.22 23.89 4.36
CA ILE A 297 -5.47 23.38 4.97
C ILE A 297 -6.54 23.18 3.89
N VAL A 298 -6.72 24.16 2.99
CA VAL A 298 -7.71 24.07 1.90
C VAL A 298 -7.36 22.92 0.94
N ILE A 299 -6.11 22.78 0.55
CA ILE A 299 -5.63 21.68 -0.31
C ILE A 299 -5.92 20.32 0.36
N GLY A 300 -5.61 20.18 1.65
CA GLY A 300 -5.90 18.96 2.41
C GLY A 300 -7.39 18.66 2.51
N ALA A 301 -8.22 19.68 2.73
CA ALA A 301 -9.69 19.53 2.78
C ALA A 301 -10.25 19.07 1.42
N ILE A 302 -9.79 19.67 0.32
CA ILE A 302 -10.16 19.26 -1.05
C ILE A 302 -9.71 17.81 -1.30
N ALA A 303 -8.50 17.44 -0.87
CA ALA A 303 -8.00 16.07 -0.97
C ALA A 303 -8.92 15.07 -0.27
N GLY A 304 -9.36 15.37 0.95
CA GLY A 304 -10.28 14.53 1.73
C GLY A 304 -11.58 14.22 0.98
N ILE A 305 -12.18 15.22 0.32
CA ILE A 305 -13.42 15.04 -0.46
C ILE A 305 -13.16 14.31 -1.77
N VAL A 306 -12.18 14.79 -2.55
CA VAL A 306 -11.96 14.32 -3.92
C VAL A 306 -11.43 12.88 -3.92
N CYS A 307 -10.42 12.57 -3.10
CA CYS A 307 -9.88 11.21 -3.01
C CYS A 307 -10.89 10.21 -2.42
N HIS A 308 -11.68 10.63 -1.41
CA HIS A 308 -12.79 9.81 -0.91
C HIS A 308 -13.81 9.49 -2.01
N THR A 309 -14.18 10.49 -2.81
CA THR A 309 -15.12 10.29 -3.93
C THR A 309 -14.50 9.41 -5.02
N ALA A 310 -13.20 9.56 -5.26
CA ALA A 310 -12.42 8.79 -6.25
C ALA A 310 -12.31 7.29 -5.92
N LEU A 311 -12.63 6.83 -4.69
CA LEU A 311 -12.73 5.40 -4.36
C LEU A 311 -13.67 4.63 -5.30
N ARG A 312 -14.66 5.33 -5.90
CA ARG A 312 -15.59 4.75 -6.85
C ARG A 312 -14.96 4.45 -8.23
N LEU A 313 -13.83 5.09 -8.56
CA LEU A 313 -13.18 4.92 -9.88
C LEU A 313 -12.84 3.47 -10.17
N LYS A 314 -12.37 2.70 -9.17
CA LYS A 314 -12.06 1.29 -9.35
C LYS A 314 -13.25 0.45 -9.86
N TYR A 315 -14.46 0.76 -9.40
CA TYR A 315 -15.70 0.10 -9.84
C TYR A 315 -16.14 0.61 -11.20
N LEU A 316 -16.10 1.93 -11.43
CA LEU A 316 -16.47 2.56 -12.70
C LEU A 316 -15.58 2.08 -13.85
N LEU A 317 -14.27 2.04 -13.62
CA LEU A 317 -13.27 1.59 -14.58
C LEU A 317 -13.12 0.06 -14.60
N ARG A 318 -13.79 -0.64 -13.70
CA ARG A 318 -13.68 -2.08 -13.50
C ARG A 318 -12.23 -2.54 -13.27
N LEU A 319 -11.45 -1.77 -12.55
CA LEU A 319 -10.06 -2.05 -12.16
C LEU A 319 -10.02 -2.51 -10.71
N ASP A 320 -9.41 -3.66 -10.45
CA ASP A 320 -9.25 -4.17 -9.09
C ASP A 320 -8.05 -3.52 -8.40
N ASP A 321 -8.19 -2.25 -8.04
CA ASP A 321 -7.25 -1.54 -7.16
C ASP A 321 -7.51 -1.97 -5.71
N ALA A 322 -6.65 -2.84 -5.18
CA ALA A 322 -6.92 -3.52 -3.92
C ALA A 322 -6.95 -2.59 -2.71
N LEU A 323 -6.03 -1.62 -2.64
CA LEU A 323 -5.86 -0.72 -1.51
C LEU A 323 -6.00 0.76 -1.88
N ASP A 324 -6.76 1.06 -2.94
CA ASP A 324 -7.17 2.40 -3.37
C ASP A 324 -6.02 3.36 -3.72
N VAL A 325 -4.94 2.82 -4.27
CA VAL A 325 -3.77 3.60 -4.69
C VAL A 325 -4.13 4.62 -5.77
N LEU A 326 -5.06 4.28 -6.68
CA LEU A 326 -5.58 5.21 -7.69
C LEU A 326 -6.26 6.42 -7.07
N ALA A 327 -7.11 6.20 -6.05
CA ALA A 327 -7.82 7.30 -5.42
C ALA A 327 -6.88 8.22 -4.64
N VAL A 328 -5.92 7.66 -3.90
CA VAL A 328 -5.06 8.41 -2.97
C VAL A 328 -3.85 9.02 -3.68
N HIS A 329 -3.10 8.22 -4.47
CA HIS A 329 -1.85 8.68 -5.06
C HIS A 329 -2.05 9.21 -6.49
N PHE A 330 -2.79 8.52 -7.36
CA PHE A 330 -2.98 9.00 -8.73
C PHE A 330 -3.83 10.26 -8.77
N VAL A 331 -5.03 10.20 -8.21
CA VAL A 331 -5.92 11.38 -8.16
C VAL A 331 -5.32 12.44 -7.24
N GLY A 332 -4.81 12.08 -6.05
CA GLY A 332 -4.22 13.03 -5.11
C GLY A 332 -3.00 13.76 -5.68
N GLY A 333 -2.07 13.05 -6.33
CA GLY A 333 -0.88 13.66 -6.95
C GLY A 333 -1.22 14.62 -8.09
N MET A 334 -2.11 14.22 -9.01
CA MET A 334 -2.58 15.10 -10.09
C MET A 334 -3.33 16.32 -9.53
N LEU A 335 -4.23 16.09 -8.59
CA LEU A 335 -5.00 17.15 -7.94
C LEU A 335 -4.08 18.17 -7.26
N GLY A 336 -3.13 17.70 -6.46
CA GLY A 336 -2.18 18.57 -5.75
C GLY A 336 -1.32 19.40 -6.72
N SER A 337 -0.85 18.78 -7.80
CA SER A 337 -0.10 19.49 -8.85
C SER A 337 -0.92 20.58 -9.51
N LEU A 338 -2.21 20.33 -9.78
CA LEU A 338 -3.10 21.36 -10.34
C LEU A 338 -3.46 22.43 -9.31
N LEU A 339 -3.66 22.05 -8.03
CA LEU A 339 -3.94 23.00 -6.96
C LEU A 339 -2.75 23.92 -6.68
N LEU A 340 -1.50 23.49 -6.91
CA LEU A 340 -0.34 24.39 -6.91
C LEU A 340 -0.52 25.52 -7.93
N GLY A 341 -1.07 25.24 -9.11
CA GLY A 341 -1.38 26.25 -10.13
C GLY A 341 -2.41 27.30 -9.69
N LEU A 342 -3.22 26.97 -8.65
CA LEU A 342 -4.17 27.89 -8.06
C LEU A 342 -3.61 28.63 -6.84
N PHE A 343 -2.90 27.91 -5.95
CA PHE A 343 -2.52 28.36 -4.61
C PHE A 343 -1.03 28.71 -4.45
N GLY A 344 -0.20 28.59 -5.50
CA GLY A 344 1.20 28.99 -5.45
C GLY A 344 1.37 30.43 -4.96
N ASP A 345 2.37 30.67 -4.10
CA ASP A 345 2.63 31.95 -3.42
C ASP A 345 4.13 32.19 -3.36
N SER A 346 4.62 33.07 -4.24
CA SER A 346 6.05 33.44 -4.32
C SER A 346 6.54 34.17 -3.07
N GLY A 347 5.63 34.69 -2.24
CA GLY A 347 5.95 35.27 -0.93
C GLY A 347 6.41 34.24 0.09
N ILE A 348 6.06 32.94 -0.09
CA ILE A 348 6.51 31.83 0.75
C ILE A 348 7.88 31.31 0.31
N ASN A 349 8.04 31.13 -0.99
CA ASN A 349 9.29 30.70 -1.59
C ASN A 349 9.56 31.52 -2.85
N PRO A 350 10.64 32.34 -2.87
CA PRO A 350 10.96 33.16 -4.02
C PRO A 350 11.22 32.39 -5.32
N LEU A 351 11.49 31.09 -5.25
CA LEU A 351 11.60 30.20 -6.40
C LEU A 351 10.24 29.68 -6.88
N GLY A 352 9.21 29.84 -6.08
CA GLY A 352 7.83 29.55 -6.42
C GLY A 352 7.28 30.59 -7.41
N LYS A 353 6.20 30.22 -8.06
CA LYS A 353 5.42 31.12 -8.93
C LYS A 353 4.05 31.35 -8.32
N ASP A 354 3.53 32.55 -8.50
CA ASP A 354 2.18 32.86 -8.06
C ASP A 354 1.14 32.08 -8.87
N GLY A 355 0.23 31.45 -8.17
CA GLY A 355 -0.93 30.80 -8.73
C GLY A 355 -2.06 31.78 -9.03
N LEU A 356 -3.15 31.26 -9.56
CA LEU A 356 -4.31 32.06 -9.98
C LEU A 356 -4.84 32.95 -8.84
N PHE A 357 -4.90 32.45 -7.62
CA PHE A 357 -5.46 33.19 -6.48
C PHE A 357 -4.48 34.17 -5.83
N PHE A 358 -3.22 34.14 -6.22
CA PHE A 358 -2.14 35.00 -5.74
C PHE A 358 -1.64 35.99 -6.81
N GLY A 359 -2.41 36.19 -7.88
CA GLY A 359 -2.13 37.20 -8.90
C GLY A 359 -1.29 36.71 -10.08
N GLY A 360 -0.86 35.43 -10.13
CA GLY A 360 -0.07 34.85 -11.21
C GLY A 360 -0.84 34.53 -12.50
N GLY A 361 -2.14 34.75 -12.51
CA GLY A 361 -2.99 34.39 -13.65
C GLY A 361 -3.03 32.88 -13.90
N GLY A 362 -3.37 32.48 -15.12
CA GLY A 362 -3.52 31.05 -15.49
C GLY A 362 -2.22 30.35 -15.92
N SER A 363 -1.09 31.04 -15.93
CA SER A 363 0.16 30.51 -16.49
C SER A 363 0.68 29.30 -15.74
N LEU A 364 0.80 29.38 -14.41
CA LEU A 364 1.27 28.25 -13.61
C LEU A 364 0.32 27.06 -13.73
N LEU A 365 -0.99 27.28 -13.69
CA LEU A 365 -1.99 26.20 -13.84
C LEU A 365 -1.84 25.49 -15.19
N TRP A 366 -1.57 26.25 -16.26
CA TRP A 366 -1.31 25.66 -17.57
C TRP A 366 -0.04 24.82 -17.59
N HIS A 367 1.06 25.31 -16.99
CA HIS A 367 2.31 24.54 -16.88
C HIS A 367 2.11 23.25 -16.08
N GLN A 368 1.36 23.31 -14.98
CA GLN A 368 1.03 22.13 -14.17
C GLN A 368 0.19 21.13 -14.95
N LEU A 369 -0.80 21.60 -15.71
CA LEU A 369 -1.63 20.71 -16.55
C LEU A 369 -0.80 19.97 -17.60
N VAL A 370 0.08 20.67 -18.30
CA VAL A 370 0.98 20.07 -19.30
C VAL A 370 1.90 19.03 -18.62
N GLY A 371 2.49 19.37 -17.47
CA GLY A 371 3.35 18.47 -16.72
C GLY A 371 2.62 17.20 -16.29
N VAL A 372 1.44 17.34 -15.70
CA VAL A 372 0.60 16.19 -15.29
C VAL A 372 0.29 15.29 -16.48
N VAL A 373 -0.17 15.85 -17.60
CA VAL A 373 -0.52 15.07 -18.80
C VAL A 373 0.71 14.34 -19.35
N ALA A 374 1.84 15.03 -19.45
CA ALA A 374 3.08 14.46 -19.99
C ALA A 374 3.59 13.29 -19.11
N VAL A 375 3.69 13.52 -17.80
CA VAL A 375 4.16 12.50 -16.86
C VAL A 375 3.23 11.29 -16.82
N VAL A 376 1.92 11.51 -16.75
CA VAL A 376 0.93 10.43 -16.72
C VAL A 376 0.98 9.61 -18.01
N ALA A 377 1.00 10.25 -19.17
CA ALA A 377 1.06 9.56 -20.46
C ALA A 377 2.34 8.71 -20.59
N PHE A 378 3.49 9.31 -20.30
CA PHE A 378 4.78 8.64 -20.35
C PHE A 378 4.87 7.47 -19.38
N ALA A 379 4.55 7.71 -18.09
CA ALA A 379 4.60 6.68 -17.07
C ALA A 379 3.61 5.55 -17.36
N PHE A 380 2.41 5.83 -17.85
CA PHE A 380 1.43 4.82 -18.22
C PHE A 380 1.94 3.92 -19.35
N VAL A 381 2.36 4.51 -20.46
CA VAL A 381 2.78 3.76 -21.66
C VAL A 381 3.98 2.86 -21.36
N LEU A 382 5.02 3.41 -20.71
CA LEU A 382 6.21 2.63 -20.40
C LEU A 382 5.95 1.59 -19.32
N SER A 383 5.16 1.91 -18.28
CA SER A 383 4.79 0.92 -17.26
C SER A 383 4.00 -0.24 -17.84
N TRP A 384 3.09 0.03 -18.79
CA TRP A 384 2.36 -1.01 -19.50
C TRP A 384 3.29 -1.90 -20.33
N ALA A 385 4.20 -1.29 -21.09
CA ALA A 385 5.16 -2.03 -21.90
C ALA A 385 6.08 -2.91 -21.02
N ILE A 386 6.61 -2.37 -19.93
CA ILE A 386 7.46 -3.10 -18.98
C ILE A 386 6.66 -4.24 -18.34
N ALA A 387 5.46 -3.97 -17.83
CA ALA A 387 4.62 -4.98 -17.20
C ALA A 387 4.24 -6.12 -18.17
N ALA A 388 3.89 -5.77 -19.41
CA ALA A 388 3.56 -6.75 -20.46
C ALA A 388 4.79 -7.61 -20.82
N ALA A 389 5.96 -7.01 -20.97
CA ALA A 389 7.21 -7.72 -21.24
C ALA A 389 7.58 -8.67 -20.10
N VAL A 390 7.55 -8.20 -18.85
CA VAL A 390 7.82 -9.02 -17.67
C VAL A 390 6.80 -10.16 -17.56
N GLN A 391 5.50 -9.87 -17.81
CA GLN A 391 4.47 -10.89 -17.80
C GLN A 391 4.72 -11.97 -18.86
N ALA A 392 5.19 -11.59 -20.04
CA ALA A 392 5.44 -12.52 -21.13
C ALA A 392 6.68 -13.41 -20.91
N VAL A 393 7.73 -12.87 -20.27
CA VAL A 393 9.03 -13.56 -20.13
C VAL A 393 9.13 -14.41 -18.86
N VAL A 394 8.78 -13.83 -17.70
CA VAL A 394 8.93 -14.49 -16.39
C VAL A 394 7.61 -14.66 -15.64
N GLY A 395 6.58 -13.97 -16.07
CA GLY A 395 5.31 -13.86 -15.39
C GLY A 395 5.34 -12.84 -14.25
N LEU A 396 4.45 -11.85 -14.31
CA LEU A 396 4.23 -10.85 -13.27
C LEU A 396 3.09 -11.26 -12.34
N ARG A 397 2.05 -11.88 -12.88
CA ARG A 397 0.89 -12.36 -12.13
C ARG A 397 1.16 -13.74 -11.54
N ALA A 398 0.87 -13.92 -10.25
CA ALA A 398 0.87 -15.23 -9.59
C ALA A 398 -0.28 -16.11 -10.12
N PRO A 399 -0.09 -17.43 -10.24
CA PRO A 399 -1.14 -18.38 -10.61
C PRO A 399 -2.37 -18.25 -9.69
N ALA A 400 -3.56 -18.51 -10.24
CA ALA A 400 -4.82 -18.25 -9.53
C ALA A 400 -5.02 -19.14 -8.29
N ASP A 401 -4.48 -20.33 -8.30
CA ASP A 401 -4.52 -21.31 -7.20
C ASP A 401 -3.71 -20.89 -5.98
N VAL A 402 -2.62 -20.10 -6.18
CA VAL A 402 -1.75 -19.65 -5.08
C VAL A 402 -2.09 -18.23 -4.58
N GLN A 403 -2.97 -17.47 -5.28
CA GLN A 403 -3.29 -16.08 -4.90
C GLN A 403 -3.98 -15.96 -3.53
N GLU A 404 -4.63 -17.02 -3.07
CA GLU A 404 -5.30 -17.03 -1.77
C GLU A 404 -4.32 -17.24 -0.60
N ASP A 405 -3.11 -17.76 -0.88
CA ASP A 405 -2.07 -18.03 0.12
C ASP A 405 -0.67 -17.81 -0.50
N LEU A 406 -0.35 -16.53 -0.76
CA LEU A 406 0.96 -16.18 -1.31
C LEU A 406 2.10 -16.35 -0.30
N ASP A 407 1.82 -16.21 0.98
CA ASP A 407 2.83 -16.33 2.03
C ASP A 407 3.43 -17.73 2.02
N HIS A 408 2.58 -18.75 2.06
CA HIS A 408 3.04 -20.14 1.98
C HIS A 408 3.65 -20.47 0.61
N ALA A 409 3.00 -20.04 -0.48
CA ALA A 409 3.43 -20.38 -1.84
C ALA A 409 4.78 -19.74 -2.23
N GLN A 410 5.08 -18.54 -1.75
CA GLN A 410 6.31 -17.81 -2.11
C GLN A 410 7.39 -17.87 -1.04
N GLN A 411 7.05 -18.09 0.23
CA GLN A 411 8.00 -18.03 1.34
C GLN A 411 8.01 -19.28 2.23
N GLY A 412 7.03 -20.19 2.08
CA GLY A 412 6.92 -21.39 2.92
C GLY A 412 6.65 -21.08 4.39
N ALA A 413 6.08 -19.91 4.69
CA ALA A 413 5.87 -19.40 6.04
C ALA A 413 4.51 -18.73 6.19
N GLU A 414 4.05 -18.58 7.42
CA GLU A 414 2.83 -17.87 7.81
C GLU A 414 3.19 -16.63 8.64
N ALA A 415 2.47 -15.52 8.43
CA ALA A 415 2.71 -14.27 9.16
C ALA A 415 2.37 -14.37 10.66
N TYR A 416 1.37 -15.19 11.00
CA TYR A 416 0.86 -15.30 12.35
C TYR A 416 0.75 -16.77 12.79
N HIS A 417 1.45 -17.12 13.84
CA HIS A 417 1.25 -18.38 14.56
C HIS A 417 0.21 -18.15 15.66
N LEU A 418 -1.07 -18.34 15.32
CA LEU A 418 -2.15 -18.31 16.32
C LEU A 418 -2.08 -19.62 17.12
N GLY A 419 -1.27 -19.63 18.17
CA GLY A 419 -1.02 -20.82 18.99
C GLY A 419 -2.31 -21.47 19.44
N GLY A 420 -2.48 -22.73 19.10
CA GLY A 420 -3.56 -23.60 19.58
C GLY A 420 -4.81 -23.72 18.70
N VAL A 421 -4.98 -22.92 17.64
CA VAL A 421 -6.09 -23.07 16.68
C VAL A 421 -5.62 -23.63 15.32
N ALA A 422 -4.32 -23.60 15.06
CA ALA A 422 -3.71 -24.05 13.79
C ALA A 422 -3.72 -25.59 13.58
N GLY A 423 -4.27 -26.35 14.49
CA GLY A 423 -4.44 -27.81 14.32
C GLY A 423 -5.53 -28.22 13.32
N LEU A 424 -6.27 -27.28 12.72
CA LEU A 424 -7.43 -27.56 11.85
C LEU A 424 -7.30 -27.11 10.39
N SER A 425 -6.25 -26.40 10.01
CA SER A 425 -5.95 -26.18 8.58
C SER A 425 -5.03 -27.30 8.06
N GLY A 426 -5.63 -28.46 7.80
CA GLY A 426 -4.95 -29.61 7.22
C GLY A 426 -4.53 -29.39 5.76
N THR A 427 -3.41 -28.74 5.54
CA THR A 427 -2.61 -28.85 4.30
C THR A 427 -1.11 -28.66 4.59
N GLY A 428 -0.62 -29.32 5.62
CA GLY A 428 0.80 -29.53 5.82
C GLY A 428 1.27 -30.72 4.99
N ALA A 429 1.91 -30.49 3.85
CA ALA A 429 2.67 -31.55 3.18
C ALA A 429 3.74 -32.08 4.15
N PRO A 430 3.95 -33.42 4.26
CA PRO A 430 4.89 -33.98 5.22
C PRO A 430 6.33 -33.57 4.86
N GLN A 431 6.99 -32.82 5.74
CA GLN A 431 8.44 -32.63 5.66
C GLN A 431 9.12 -34.02 5.75
N ARG A 432 9.78 -34.42 4.69
CA ARG A 432 10.64 -35.60 4.65
C ARG A 432 11.79 -35.41 5.66
N ARG A 433 11.62 -35.90 6.88
CA ARG A 433 12.75 -36.12 7.81
C ARG A 433 13.57 -37.34 7.33
N THR A 434 14.74 -37.05 6.80
CA THR A 434 15.80 -38.08 6.65
C THR A 434 16.45 -38.24 8.02
N GLY A 435 16.06 -39.28 8.73
CA GLY A 435 16.73 -39.72 9.96
C GLY A 435 16.28 -41.13 10.24
N ARG A 436 17.21 -42.10 10.01
CA ARG A 436 17.05 -43.49 10.43
C ARG A 436 16.96 -43.54 11.95
N ASP A 437 15.84 -44.01 12.47
CA ASP A 437 15.82 -44.70 13.77
C ASP A 437 14.78 -45.81 13.71
N ASN A 438 15.29 -47.04 13.89
CA ASN A 438 14.54 -48.25 14.04
C ASN A 438 13.85 -48.26 15.42
N ALA A 439 12.53 -48.14 15.44
CA ALA A 439 11.73 -48.51 16.60
C ALA A 439 10.56 -49.39 16.16
N ALA A 440 10.45 -50.51 16.82
CA ALA A 440 9.53 -51.62 16.54
C ALA A 440 8.06 -51.17 16.41
N ALA A 441 7.39 -51.71 15.39
CA ALA A 441 5.98 -51.52 15.13
C ALA A 441 5.10 -52.01 16.31
N ARG A 442 4.31 -51.10 16.92
CA ARG A 442 3.17 -51.47 17.77
C ARG A 442 1.96 -51.73 16.87
N PRO A 443 1.09 -52.68 17.24
CA PRO A 443 -0.09 -53.03 16.44
C PRO A 443 -1.07 -51.85 16.37
N ALA A 444 -1.58 -51.60 15.15
CA ALA A 444 -2.56 -50.59 14.85
C ALA A 444 -3.84 -50.78 15.66
N GLN A 445 -4.26 -49.78 16.41
CA GLN A 445 -5.61 -49.74 17.02
C GLN A 445 -6.66 -49.50 15.92
N PRO A 446 -7.89 -50.03 16.08
CA PRO A 446 -8.92 -49.88 15.05
C PRO A 446 -9.30 -48.40 14.88
N VAL A 447 -9.43 -48.00 13.63
CA VAL A 447 -9.87 -46.68 13.20
C VAL A 447 -11.26 -46.40 13.80
N GLN A 448 -11.37 -45.42 14.70
CA GLN A 448 -12.65 -44.97 15.20
C GLN A 448 -13.36 -44.14 14.12
N HIS A 449 -14.56 -44.50 13.72
CA HIS A 449 -15.41 -43.76 12.82
C HIS A 449 -15.87 -42.45 13.50
N ALA A 450 -15.26 -41.32 13.11
CA ALA A 450 -15.70 -40.01 13.54
C ALA A 450 -16.62 -39.38 12.50
N ARG A 451 -17.54 -38.55 12.94
CA ARG A 451 -18.45 -37.78 12.10
C ARG A 451 -18.35 -36.31 12.44
N LEU A 452 -18.37 -35.45 11.40
CA LEU A 452 -18.48 -34.01 11.50
C LEU A 452 -19.95 -33.63 11.41
N VAL A 453 -20.47 -32.99 12.44
CA VAL A 453 -21.80 -32.37 12.44
C VAL A 453 -21.61 -30.88 12.24
N THR A 454 -22.12 -30.38 11.12
CA THR A 454 -22.15 -28.93 10.83
C THR A 454 -23.58 -28.45 10.98
N ALA A 455 -23.80 -27.41 11.78
CA ALA A 455 -25.11 -26.83 12.01
C ALA A 455 -25.05 -25.32 11.99
N THR A 456 -26.14 -24.69 11.52
CA THR A 456 -26.31 -23.25 11.53
C THR A 456 -27.29 -22.89 12.67
N VAL A 457 -26.88 -22.00 13.57
CA VAL A 457 -27.62 -21.64 14.77
C VAL A 457 -27.91 -20.14 14.77
N ASP A 458 -29.12 -19.77 15.24
CA ASP A 458 -29.44 -18.36 15.48
C ASP A 458 -28.59 -17.82 16.66
N PRO A 459 -27.75 -16.79 16.45
CA PRO A 459 -26.91 -16.25 17.50
C PRO A 459 -27.68 -15.70 18.71
N MET A 460 -28.92 -15.25 18.48
CA MET A 460 -29.81 -14.74 19.56
C MET A 460 -30.33 -15.84 20.49
N LEU A 461 -30.31 -17.10 20.03
CA LEU A 461 -30.72 -18.26 20.80
C LEU A 461 -29.53 -18.99 21.45
N LEU A 462 -28.30 -18.58 21.11
CA LEU A 462 -27.10 -19.14 21.73
C LEU A 462 -26.99 -18.66 23.19
N PRO A 463 -26.90 -19.58 24.15
CA PRO A 463 -26.43 -19.24 25.48
C PRO A 463 -24.98 -18.79 25.42
N THR A 464 -24.39 -18.40 26.53
CA THR A 464 -22.96 -18.10 26.54
C THR A 464 -22.21 -19.26 25.87
N THR A 465 -21.18 -18.94 25.06
CA THR A 465 -20.33 -19.93 24.34
C THR A 465 -19.87 -21.08 25.23
N ARG A 466 -19.84 -20.87 26.55
CA ARG A 466 -19.47 -21.84 27.56
C ARG A 466 -20.57 -22.88 27.81
N GLU A 467 -21.82 -22.46 27.89
CA GLU A 467 -22.95 -23.36 28.15
C GLU A 467 -23.23 -24.28 26.96
N LEU A 468 -23.18 -23.77 25.74
CA LEU A 468 -23.28 -24.59 24.53
C LEU A 468 -22.12 -25.59 24.44
N ARG A 469 -20.90 -25.17 24.72
CA ARG A 469 -19.73 -26.04 24.73
C ARG A 469 -19.87 -27.16 25.74
N ASP A 470 -20.25 -26.85 27.00
CA ASP A 470 -20.37 -27.82 28.07
C ASP A 470 -21.51 -28.82 27.77
N ALA A 471 -22.61 -28.38 27.17
CA ALA A 471 -23.70 -29.23 26.72
C ALA A 471 -23.29 -30.17 25.57
N LEU A 472 -22.53 -29.70 24.59
CA LEU A 472 -22.03 -30.50 23.48
C LEU A 472 -20.97 -31.51 23.92
N LEU A 473 -20.08 -31.14 24.84
CA LEU A 473 -19.11 -32.06 25.43
C LEU A 473 -19.83 -33.14 26.27
N GLY A 474 -20.86 -32.76 27.01
CA GLY A 474 -21.73 -33.71 27.75
C GLY A 474 -22.49 -34.68 26.84
N ALA A 475 -22.80 -34.29 25.62
CA ALA A 475 -23.40 -35.12 24.57
C ALA A 475 -22.41 -36.03 23.83
N GLY A 476 -21.12 -35.96 24.17
CA GLY A 476 -20.06 -36.80 23.59
C GLY A 476 -19.32 -36.19 22.43
N ALA A 477 -19.31 -34.85 22.29
CA ALA A 477 -18.47 -34.17 21.34
C ALA A 477 -16.98 -34.35 21.66
N ALA A 478 -16.18 -34.74 20.69
CA ALA A 478 -14.73 -34.85 20.81
C ALA A 478 -14.01 -33.50 20.51
N SER A 479 -14.59 -32.67 19.66
CA SER A 479 -14.10 -31.32 19.35
C SER A 479 -15.27 -30.43 18.93
N ILE A 480 -15.21 -29.15 19.28
CA ILE A 480 -16.24 -28.15 18.98
C ILE A 480 -15.56 -26.91 18.45
N VAL A 481 -16.01 -26.43 17.29
CA VAL A 481 -15.58 -25.14 16.71
C VAL A 481 -16.82 -24.33 16.37
N VAL A 482 -16.89 -23.12 16.86
CA VAL A 482 -17.97 -22.17 16.58
C VAL A 482 -17.41 -21.08 15.68
N PHE A 483 -17.99 -20.89 14.52
CA PHE A 483 -17.64 -19.82 13.59
C PHE A 483 -18.77 -18.80 13.54
N ASP A 484 -18.44 -17.52 13.54
CA ASP A 484 -19.36 -16.48 13.10
C ASP A 484 -19.52 -16.60 11.58
N ALA A 485 -20.62 -17.16 11.13
CA ALA A 485 -20.90 -17.35 9.72
C ALA A 485 -21.89 -16.30 9.22
N THR A 486 -21.45 -15.45 8.31
CA THR A 486 -22.31 -14.66 7.46
C THR A 486 -22.87 -15.52 6.33
N VAL A 487 -24.17 -15.78 6.32
CA VAL A 487 -24.84 -16.38 5.16
C VAL A 487 -25.20 -15.27 4.19
N SER A 488 -24.55 -15.24 3.05
CA SER A 488 -24.89 -14.38 1.92
C SER A 488 -26.24 -14.81 1.36
N ALA A 489 -27.30 -14.06 1.62
CA ALA A 489 -28.53 -14.16 0.84
C ALA A 489 -28.26 -13.62 -0.56
N ALA A 490 -28.65 -14.40 -1.58
CA ALA A 490 -28.51 -14.00 -2.97
C ALA A 490 -29.57 -12.94 -3.32
N GLU A 491 -29.22 -11.67 -3.15
CA GLU A 491 -29.87 -10.56 -3.86
C GLU A 491 -28.87 -9.43 -4.15
N PRO A 492 -28.96 -8.77 -5.32
CA PRO A 492 -27.98 -7.79 -5.73
C PRO A 492 -28.25 -6.44 -5.06
N ALA A 493 -27.72 -6.23 -3.88
CA ALA A 493 -27.69 -4.90 -3.30
C ALA A 493 -26.52 -4.11 -3.90
N SER A 494 -26.84 -3.14 -4.73
CA SER A 494 -25.95 -2.10 -5.25
C SER A 494 -25.54 -1.12 -4.13
N ARG A 495 -24.78 -1.57 -3.14
CA ARG A 495 -24.18 -0.70 -2.14
C ARG A 495 -22.68 -0.94 -2.08
N SER A 496 -21.93 0.12 -2.38
CA SER A 496 -20.49 0.17 -2.23
C SER A 496 -20.15 0.05 -0.75
N LEU A 497 -19.54 -1.07 -0.35
CA LEU A 497 -19.03 -1.24 1.00
C LEU A 497 -17.80 -0.35 1.24
N PRO A 498 -17.73 0.41 2.33
CA PRO A 498 -16.55 1.16 2.70
C PRO A 498 -15.38 0.24 3.06
N ARG A 499 -14.18 0.76 2.92
CA ARG A 499 -12.93 0.10 3.29
C ARG A 499 -12.91 -0.20 4.80
N GLY A 500 -12.83 -1.47 5.16
CA GLY A 500 -12.62 -1.90 6.56
C GLY A 500 -13.87 -2.03 7.43
N TYR A 501 -15.08 -2.06 6.85
CA TYR A 501 -16.31 -2.22 7.64
C TYR A 501 -17.13 -3.44 7.26
N TRP A 502 -17.41 -4.23 8.28
CA TRP A 502 -18.53 -5.16 8.36
C TRP A 502 -19.59 -4.48 9.21
N GLN A 503 -20.60 -3.90 8.60
CA GLN A 503 -21.86 -3.61 9.24
C GLN A 503 -22.97 -3.85 8.25
N ASP A 504 -23.63 -4.96 8.46
CA ASP A 504 -25.07 -4.99 8.32
C ASP A 504 -25.60 -5.78 9.51
N GLN A 505 -26.33 -5.11 10.41
CA GLN A 505 -27.03 -5.79 11.49
C GLN A 505 -28.03 -6.80 10.95
N ASP A 506 -28.36 -6.73 9.66
CA ASP A 506 -29.24 -7.67 8.96
C ASP A 506 -28.50 -8.92 8.40
N LEU A 507 -27.16 -9.02 8.54
CA LEU A 507 -26.35 -10.15 8.06
C LEU A 507 -25.85 -11.10 9.16
N LEU A 508 -26.16 -10.81 10.42
CA LEU A 508 -25.72 -11.61 11.57
C LEU A 508 -26.75 -12.67 12.02
N ASP A 509 -27.59 -13.12 11.11
CA ASP A 509 -28.71 -13.98 11.51
C ASP A 509 -28.35 -15.43 11.84
N ARG A 510 -27.10 -15.90 11.63
CA ARG A 510 -26.76 -17.30 11.91
C ARG A 510 -25.28 -17.54 12.22
N ALA A 511 -24.99 -18.25 13.31
CA ALA A 511 -23.65 -18.78 13.63
C ALA A 511 -23.52 -20.22 13.13
N ARG A 512 -22.35 -20.59 12.60
CA ARG A 512 -22.03 -21.97 12.19
C ARG A 512 -21.29 -22.69 13.31
N VAL A 513 -21.81 -23.86 13.71
CA VAL A 513 -21.20 -24.73 14.71
C VAL A 513 -20.75 -26.02 14.02
N GLU A 514 -19.48 -26.37 14.17
CA GLU A 514 -18.91 -27.63 13.69
C GLU A 514 -18.49 -28.48 14.89
N VAL A 515 -18.97 -29.71 14.94
CA VAL A 515 -18.73 -30.63 16.04
C VAL A 515 -18.24 -31.97 15.52
N VAL A 516 -17.07 -32.41 15.97
CA VAL A 516 -16.55 -33.76 15.67
C VAL A 516 -17.00 -34.70 16.77
N VAL A 517 -17.67 -35.80 16.40
CA VAL A 517 -18.23 -36.78 17.34
C VAL A 517 -18.00 -38.21 16.86
N GLU A 518 -17.99 -39.17 17.78
CA GLU A 518 -18.15 -40.56 17.40
C GLU A 518 -19.57 -40.80 16.81
N GLY A 519 -19.68 -41.66 15.79
CA GLY A 519 -20.94 -41.86 15.07
C GLY A 519 -22.14 -42.17 15.95
N ARG A 520 -21.94 -42.86 17.10
CA ARG A 520 -22.97 -43.16 18.09
C ARG A 520 -23.46 -41.94 18.88
N ALA A 521 -22.67 -40.86 18.95
CA ALA A 521 -23.03 -39.66 19.69
C ALA A 521 -23.75 -38.59 18.80
N VAL A 522 -23.85 -38.80 17.51
CA VAL A 522 -24.51 -37.86 16.56
C VAL A 522 -25.94 -37.52 17.00
N PRO A 523 -26.83 -38.48 17.36
CA PRO A 523 -28.19 -38.14 17.78
C PRO A 523 -28.24 -37.23 19.01
N ALA A 524 -27.37 -37.47 20.01
CA ALA A 524 -27.33 -36.65 21.23
C ALA A 524 -26.83 -35.22 20.96
N VAL A 525 -25.87 -35.07 20.06
CA VAL A 525 -25.37 -33.76 19.64
C VAL A 525 -26.44 -32.99 18.86
N LEU A 526 -27.16 -33.65 17.95
CA LEU A 526 -28.28 -33.03 17.23
C LEU A 526 -29.43 -32.62 18.16
N ASP A 527 -29.70 -33.38 19.22
CA ASP A 527 -30.69 -33.01 20.23
C ASP A 527 -30.25 -31.78 21.05
N VAL A 528 -28.97 -31.65 21.34
CA VAL A 528 -28.44 -30.45 21.99
C VAL A 528 -28.60 -29.25 21.05
N LEU A 529 -28.16 -29.35 19.80
CA LEU A 529 -28.28 -28.28 18.83
C LEU A 529 -29.74 -27.87 18.56
N GLY A 530 -30.66 -28.85 18.52
CA GLY A 530 -32.10 -28.61 18.36
C GLY A 530 -32.71 -27.78 19.49
N ARG A 531 -32.19 -27.87 20.73
CA ARG A 531 -32.62 -27.01 21.87
C ARG A 531 -32.24 -25.55 21.69
N TYR A 532 -31.29 -25.28 20.82
CA TYR A 532 -30.82 -23.93 20.48
C TYR A 532 -31.28 -23.48 19.08
N GLY A 533 -32.41 -24.00 18.60
CA GLY A 533 -33.08 -23.53 17.40
C GLY A 533 -32.55 -24.10 16.08
N VAL A 534 -31.67 -25.12 16.12
CA VAL A 534 -31.21 -25.77 14.87
C VAL A 534 -32.28 -26.72 14.37
N ASP A 535 -32.80 -26.46 13.17
CA ASP A 535 -33.62 -27.42 12.45
C ASP A 535 -32.75 -28.60 11.99
N ARG A 536 -33.22 -29.84 12.21
CA ARG A 536 -32.53 -31.06 11.75
C ARG A 536 -32.32 -31.12 10.24
N THR A 537 -33.11 -30.37 9.46
CA THR A 537 -32.95 -30.22 8.01
C THR A 537 -31.82 -29.26 7.60
N GLU A 538 -31.37 -28.42 8.52
CA GLU A 538 -30.26 -27.47 8.29
C GLU A 538 -28.92 -28.01 8.83
N SER A 539 -28.88 -29.20 9.40
CA SER A 539 -27.68 -29.86 9.88
C SER A 539 -27.10 -30.83 8.86
N PHE A 540 -25.81 -30.75 8.61
CA PHE A 540 -25.08 -31.62 7.70
C PHE A 540 -24.18 -32.58 8.51
N VAL A 541 -24.27 -33.90 8.26
CA VAL A 541 -23.43 -34.89 8.91
C VAL A 541 -22.55 -35.56 7.86
N GLN A 542 -21.24 -35.48 8.05
CA GLN A 542 -20.25 -36.05 7.14
C GLN A 542 -19.32 -37.03 7.85
N ASP A 543 -18.99 -38.13 7.19
CA ASP A 543 -17.98 -39.06 7.70
C ASP A 543 -16.58 -38.44 7.59
N VAL A 544 -15.83 -38.47 8.69
CA VAL A 544 -14.48 -37.94 8.76
C VAL A 544 -13.52 -39.05 9.19
N GLN A 545 -12.46 -39.26 8.41
CA GLN A 545 -11.33 -40.08 8.86
C GLN A 545 -10.43 -39.24 9.76
N LEU A 546 -10.38 -39.57 11.03
CA LEU A 546 -9.37 -39.00 11.94
C LEU A 546 -8.03 -39.66 11.65
N ALA A 547 -7.03 -38.81 11.28
CA ALA A 547 -5.64 -39.26 11.25
C ALA A 547 -5.21 -39.58 12.69
N THR A 548 -4.93 -40.86 12.97
CA THR A 548 -4.55 -41.33 14.30
C THR A 548 -3.11 -41.04 14.72
N ASP A 549 -2.40 -40.14 14.02
CA ASP A 549 -1.04 -39.77 14.34
C ASP A 549 -0.89 -38.24 14.45
N VAL A 550 -1.29 -37.71 15.60
CA VAL A 550 -0.71 -36.44 16.10
C VAL A 550 -0.19 -36.73 17.51
N ARG A 551 1.11 -37.00 17.62
CA ARG A 551 1.90 -36.85 18.85
C ARG A 551 2.60 -35.50 18.85
#